data_d74796427025a0e0cdec2ef347ec2f68
#
_entry.id   d74796427025a0e0cdec2ef347ec2f68
#
_cell.length_a   1.000
_cell.length_b   1.000
_cell.length_c   1.000
_cell.angle_alpha   90.00
_cell.angle_beta   90.00
_cell.angle_gamma   90.00
#
_symmetry.space_group_name_H-M   'P 1'
#
loop_
_entity.id
_entity.type
_entity.pdbx_description
1 polymer ?
#
loop_
_entity_poly.entity_id
_entity_poly.type
_entity_poly.pdbx_seq_one_letter_code
_entity_poly.pdbx_strand_id
1 'polypeptide(L)'
;MRICVGSALLWAWTAGSWAIINPNFTPKDLVAQSDLVLSVRLKPAGSPLEWTLVADKSIKGSSHGEHAASLAACSKDHLEDITQALKACAEEGRPAVLFAGAAGEEKRAFLHVGGQWLGVRPTADRRWEITGPASQMSGTYEGGTDSLIRMAEYLAREPDAFVPVNAGIRWLSHARVGRIEGEAGGMDAAEIGEARPSTGSGRPEPAEGRRTHLFVASSAGDRLYAPRKDEDAFDDATARAGLDSRSRAFIWLDVNGDGLADLVTWDGSSVSLRLATREGTFKSAGPAWEFRPPAACIGLAACGIRGAPGVLVSTDGLPILLAAEPGGLRQAQAAPSLSRGGWRAAALPDGPAAQESLGEHSPCIVADLDNDGFADVLLPAERGGILWRGAAAGFAPPVRTNVSTGGGRAIAAVGDFGAHGALDIFLAGATRNSLWENDGRGGFADVLRNCGSLRLKCPTRALAVRAMDLNHDGWLDLAVGYEAGNFLYHFNRGFRTFGEEREVRLPGANPSGQRAFAEADFNQDGSLDLAVLFTHGELTCYYNDRADSPGLRLRLPRGVTGPVTARCWLRPRYPMCTGTVSVTGHSPGSYVTVRSPGEVTIRYRLPGKPEQTQTVTVASGPKEVILSEKGTE
;
A
#
# COMPACT_ATOMS: atom_id res chain seq x y z
N MET A 1 -55.73 -1.79 5.71
CA MET A 1 -56.11 -3.07 6.26
C MET A 1 -56.03 -4.11 5.15
N ARG A 2 -54.87 -4.79 5.03
CA ARG A 2 -54.71 -6.10 4.39
C ARG A 2 -53.33 -6.62 4.80
N ILE A 3 -53.37 -7.55 5.68
CA ILE A 3 -52.30 -8.35 6.23
C ILE A 3 -51.95 -9.39 5.16
N CYS A 4 -50.69 -9.45 4.67
CA CYS A 4 -50.18 -10.60 3.97
C CYS A 4 -49.27 -11.38 4.91
N VAL A 5 -49.80 -12.49 5.38
CA VAL A 5 -49.09 -13.55 6.07
C VAL A 5 -48.31 -14.33 5.04
N GLY A 6 -46.98 -14.24 5.09
CA GLY A 6 -46.07 -15.06 4.29
C GLY A 6 -45.75 -16.35 5.03
N SER A 7 -46.10 -17.42 4.41
CA SER A 7 -46.00 -18.80 4.88
C SER A 7 -44.55 -19.23 5.10
N ALA A 8 -44.19 -19.62 6.29
CA ALA A 8 -42.99 -20.36 6.61
C ALA A 8 -43.15 -21.79 6.10
N LEU A 9 -42.45 -22.16 5.05
CA LEU A 9 -42.26 -23.55 4.61
C LEU A 9 -41.13 -24.16 5.44
N LEU A 10 -41.53 -24.91 6.47
CA LEU A 10 -40.69 -25.88 7.14
C LEU A 10 -40.40 -27.04 6.14
N TRP A 11 -39.18 -27.12 5.66
CA TRP A 11 -38.65 -28.35 5.05
C TRP A 11 -37.85 -29.10 6.11
N ALA A 12 -38.43 -30.11 6.69
CA ALA A 12 -37.71 -31.13 7.44
C ALA A 12 -36.92 -32.00 6.44
N TRP A 13 -35.60 -31.91 6.44
CA TRP A 13 -34.71 -32.82 5.74
C TRP A 13 -34.01 -33.71 6.77
N THR A 14 -34.24 -35.00 6.61
CA THR A 14 -33.62 -36.09 7.35
C THR A 14 -32.15 -36.21 7.00
N ALA A 15 -31.31 -36.39 8.01
CA ALA A 15 -29.98 -37.00 8.08
C ALA A 15 -29.09 -36.90 6.82
N GLY A 16 -28.43 -35.78 6.71
CA GLY A 16 -27.43 -35.44 5.69
C GLY A 16 -27.25 -33.94 5.72
N SER A 17 -27.08 -33.36 6.92
CA SER A 17 -27.03 -31.92 7.09
C SER A 17 -25.76 -31.32 6.47
N TRP A 18 -25.91 -30.89 5.25
CA TRP A 18 -25.10 -29.82 4.71
C TRP A 18 -25.39 -28.60 5.60
N ALA A 19 -24.48 -28.25 6.48
CA ALA A 19 -24.60 -27.00 7.20
C ALA A 19 -24.73 -25.90 6.15
N ILE A 20 -25.86 -25.21 6.15
CA ILE A 20 -26.02 -23.96 5.41
C ILE A 20 -24.92 -23.06 5.92
N ILE A 21 -23.93 -22.79 5.07
CA ILE A 21 -22.83 -21.88 5.40
C ILE A 21 -23.49 -20.53 5.58
N ASN A 22 -23.30 -19.94 6.73
CA ASN A 22 -23.59 -18.54 6.89
C ASN A 22 -22.64 -17.78 5.96
N PRO A 23 -23.11 -17.15 4.86
CA PRO A 23 -22.24 -16.44 3.95
C PRO A 23 -21.52 -15.26 4.62
N ASN A 24 -21.89 -14.94 5.84
CA ASN A 24 -21.27 -13.92 6.70
C ASN A 24 -20.35 -14.52 7.76
N PHE A 25 -20.00 -15.82 7.69
CA PHE A 25 -19.07 -16.43 8.64
C PHE A 25 -17.65 -15.92 8.36
N THR A 26 -17.07 -15.25 9.33
CA THR A 26 -15.81 -14.53 9.22
C THR A 26 -14.68 -15.25 9.96
N PRO A 27 -13.41 -14.92 9.73
CA PRO A 27 -12.31 -15.39 10.57
C PRO A 27 -12.50 -15.05 12.06
N LYS A 28 -13.17 -13.94 12.37
CA LYS A 28 -13.52 -13.56 13.74
C LYS A 28 -14.48 -14.58 14.37
N ASP A 29 -15.51 -14.97 13.63
CA ASP A 29 -16.45 -15.99 14.10
C ASP A 29 -15.76 -17.34 14.28
N LEU A 30 -14.87 -17.71 13.35
CA LEU A 30 -14.10 -18.94 13.43
C LEU A 30 -13.23 -18.99 14.70
N VAL A 31 -12.47 -17.92 14.96
CA VAL A 31 -11.65 -17.83 16.18
C VAL A 31 -12.50 -17.78 17.44
N ALA A 32 -13.62 -17.03 17.42
CA ALA A 32 -14.52 -16.92 18.58
C ALA A 32 -15.15 -18.27 18.94
N GLN A 33 -15.59 -19.04 17.95
CA GLN A 33 -16.26 -20.35 18.12
C GLN A 33 -15.27 -21.51 18.34
N SER A 34 -13.99 -21.33 18.10
CA SER A 34 -12.97 -22.35 18.37
C SER A 34 -12.56 -22.35 19.84
N ASP A 35 -12.53 -23.52 20.47
CA ASP A 35 -11.97 -23.71 21.80
C ASP A 35 -10.44 -23.78 21.76
N LEU A 36 -9.91 -24.26 20.64
CA LEU A 36 -8.49 -24.46 20.41
C LEU A 36 -8.10 -23.92 19.02
N VAL A 37 -7.07 -23.07 18.98
CA VAL A 37 -6.43 -22.61 17.75
C VAL A 37 -4.93 -22.80 17.89
N LEU A 38 -4.33 -23.63 17.01
CA LEU A 38 -2.93 -23.99 17.05
C LEU A 38 -2.24 -23.66 15.72
N SER A 39 -1.12 -22.97 15.76
CA SER A 39 -0.13 -23.04 14.69
C SER A 39 0.63 -24.35 14.82
N VAL A 40 0.71 -25.14 13.76
CA VAL A 40 1.32 -26.46 13.77
C VAL A 40 2.29 -26.62 12.61
N ARG A 41 3.31 -27.43 12.79
CA ARG A 41 4.16 -27.94 11.72
C ARG A 41 3.79 -29.37 11.38
N LEU A 42 3.86 -29.68 10.11
CA LEU A 42 3.52 -31.01 9.58
C LEU A 42 4.78 -31.85 9.51
N LYS A 43 4.69 -33.11 9.95
CA LYS A 43 5.74 -34.12 9.78
C LYS A 43 5.11 -35.41 9.24
N PRO A 44 5.70 -36.06 8.22
CA PRO A 44 5.28 -37.40 7.80
C PRO A 44 5.51 -38.41 8.93
N ALA A 45 4.61 -39.38 9.10
CA ALA A 45 4.68 -40.39 10.18
C ALA A 45 4.56 -41.81 9.62
N GLY A 46 5.67 -42.38 9.15
CA GLY A 46 5.80 -43.82 8.83
C GLY A 46 5.01 -44.34 7.61
N SER A 47 3.91 -43.71 7.24
CA SER A 47 3.04 -44.06 6.10
C SER A 47 2.62 -42.78 5.36
N PRO A 48 2.38 -42.84 4.06
CA PRO A 48 1.88 -41.69 3.29
C PRO A 48 0.53 -41.15 3.78
N LEU A 49 -0.24 -41.94 4.52
CA LEU A 49 -1.53 -41.57 5.09
C LEU A 49 -1.43 -41.05 6.52
N GLU A 50 -0.30 -41.19 7.18
CA GLU A 50 -0.11 -40.80 8.57
C GLU A 50 0.78 -39.59 8.70
N TRP A 51 0.35 -38.64 9.51
CA TRP A 51 1.01 -37.36 9.74
C TRP A 51 1.07 -37.01 11.21
N THR A 52 2.04 -36.20 11.58
CA THR A 52 2.13 -35.62 12.91
C THR A 52 1.98 -34.09 12.79
N LEU A 53 1.02 -33.53 13.52
CA LEU A 53 0.85 -32.09 13.73
C LEU A 53 1.63 -31.71 14.98
N VAL A 54 2.76 -31.06 14.82
CA VAL A 54 3.60 -30.59 15.93
C VAL A 54 3.17 -29.19 16.31
N ALA A 55 2.61 -28.99 17.50
CA ALA A 55 2.21 -27.68 17.97
C ALA A 55 3.42 -26.75 18.09
N ASP A 56 3.46 -25.70 17.30
CA ASP A 56 4.48 -24.66 17.29
C ASP A 56 4.07 -23.52 18.25
N LYS A 57 2.80 -23.14 18.20
CA LYS A 57 2.22 -22.08 19.04
C LYS A 57 0.76 -22.35 19.35
N SER A 58 0.39 -22.17 20.62
CA SER A 58 -1.02 -22.12 21.02
C SER A 58 -1.53 -20.68 20.93
N ILE A 59 -2.44 -20.43 20.01
CA ILE A 59 -3.03 -19.10 19.74
C ILE A 59 -4.23 -18.89 20.68
N LYS A 60 -5.09 -19.90 20.81
CA LYS A 60 -6.24 -19.92 21.73
C LYS A 60 -6.35 -21.30 22.37
N GLY A 61 -6.76 -21.37 23.61
CA GLY A 61 -6.74 -22.61 24.39
C GLY A 61 -5.33 -23.02 24.80
N SER A 62 -5.17 -24.24 25.27
CA SER A 62 -3.85 -24.79 25.66
C SER A 62 -3.71 -26.21 25.12
N SER A 63 -2.79 -26.38 24.19
CA SER A 63 -2.35 -27.71 23.75
C SER A 63 -0.89 -27.61 23.31
N HIS A 64 -0.11 -28.57 23.71
CA HIS A 64 1.32 -28.64 23.43
C HIS A 64 1.67 -30.06 22.96
N GLY A 65 2.75 -30.18 22.22
CA GLY A 65 3.29 -31.46 21.79
C GLY A 65 2.85 -31.90 20.39
N GLU A 66 2.81 -33.21 20.20
CA GLU A 66 2.54 -33.81 18.91
C GLU A 66 1.14 -34.44 18.87
N HIS A 67 0.45 -34.24 17.77
CA HIS A 67 -0.89 -34.77 17.51
C HIS A 67 -0.85 -35.65 16.27
N ALA A 68 -1.22 -36.91 16.38
CA ALA A 68 -1.32 -37.80 15.23
C ALA A 68 -2.50 -37.40 14.34
N ALA A 69 -2.30 -37.40 13.04
CA ALA A 69 -3.34 -37.14 12.05
C ALA A 69 -3.29 -38.19 10.92
N SER A 70 -4.45 -38.59 10.39
CA SER A 70 -4.56 -39.61 9.36
C SER A 70 -5.42 -39.12 8.19
N LEU A 71 -5.03 -39.49 6.97
CA LEU A 71 -5.76 -39.29 5.73
C LEU A 71 -6.68 -40.49 5.37
N ALA A 72 -6.77 -41.50 6.24
CA ALA A 72 -7.55 -42.71 5.94
C ALA A 72 -9.04 -42.44 5.69
N ALA A 73 -9.59 -41.35 6.22
CA ALA A 73 -10.97 -40.93 5.98
C ALA A 73 -11.15 -40.04 4.74
N CYS A 74 -10.07 -39.68 4.06
CA CYS A 74 -10.11 -38.85 2.85
C CYS A 74 -10.58 -39.69 1.64
N SER A 75 -11.44 -39.09 0.79
CA SER A 75 -11.84 -39.73 -0.44
C SER A 75 -10.66 -39.90 -1.40
N LYS A 76 -10.71 -40.99 -2.20
CA LYS A 76 -9.64 -41.27 -3.16
C LYS A 76 -9.42 -40.16 -4.18
N ASP A 77 -10.47 -39.43 -4.54
CA ASP A 77 -10.42 -38.36 -5.54
C ASP A 77 -9.60 -37.14 -5.09
N HIS A 78 -9.44 -36.94 -3.76
CA HIS A 78 -8.72 -35.83 -3.19
C HIS A 78 -7.42 -36.22 -2.47
N LEU A 79 -7.19 -37.53 -2.30
CA LEU A 79 -6.09 -38.03 -1.47
C LEU A 79 -4.71 -37.64 -2.01
N GLU A 80 -4.53 -37.72 -3.33
CA GLU A 80 -3.25 -37.40 -3.96
C GLU A 80 -2.91 -35.90 -3.83
N ASP A 81 -3.87 -35.04 -4.17
CA ASP A 81 -3.70 -33.57 -4.09
C ASP A 81 -3.41 -33.12 -2.67
N ILE A 82 -4.17 -33.64 -1.69
CA ILE A 82 -3.96 -33.31 -0.28
C ILE A 82 -2.60 -33.80 0.21
N THR A 83 -2.23 -35.03 -0.14
CA THR A 83 -0.93 -35.58 0.26
C THR A 83 0.21 -34.75 -0.31
N GLN A 84 0.11 -34.30 -1.55
CA GLN A 84 1.10 -33.44 -2.19
C GLN A 84 1.18 -32.07 -1.50
N ALA A 85 0.04 -31.45 -1.18
CA ALA A 85 -0.02 -30.18 -0.47
C ALA A 85 0.62 -30.26 0.94
N LEU A 86 0.32 -31.33 1.70
CA LEU A 86 0.92 -31.57 3.01
C LEU A 86 2.43 -31.77 2.92
N LYS A 87 2.90 -32.56 1.93
CA LYS A 87 4.33 -32.78 1.69
C LYS A 87 5.06 -31.49 1.35
N ALA A 88 4.56 -30.71 0.40
CA ALA A 88 5.14 -29.44 0.02
C ALA A 88 5.24 -28.48 1.21
N CYS A 89 4.19 -28.41 2.03
CA CYS A 89 4.18 -27.60 3.23
C CYS A 89 5.23 -28.08 4.27
N ALA A 90 5.36 -29.39 4.46
CA ALA A 90 6.34 -29.97 5.39
C ALA A 90 7.78 -29.78 4.91
N GLU A 91 8.08 -30.01 3.63
CA GLU A 91 9.40 -29.86 3.01
C GLU A 91 9.89 -28.39 3.04
N GLU A 92 8.99 -27.45 2.81
CA GLU A 92 9.27 -26.02 2.89
C GLU A 92 9.26 -25.47 4.32
N GLY A 93 8.93 -26.28 5.32
CA GLY A 93 8.85 -25.88 6.73
C GLY A 93 7.74 -24.85 7.01
N ARG A 94 6.74 -24.73 6.11
CA ARG A 94 5.63 -23.81 6.28
C ARG A 94 4.66 -24.26 7.37
N PRO A 95 4.12 -23.34 8.20
CA PRO A 95 3.15 -23.70 9.22
C PRO A 95 1.78 -24.01 8.60
N ALA A 96 0.98 -24.79 9.33
CA ALA A 96 -0.46 -24.91 9.14
C ALA A 96 -1.18 -24.38 10.38
N VAL A 97 -2.49 -24.14 10.31
CA VAL A 97 -3.28 -23.71 11.47
C VAL A 97 -4.51 -24.60 11.63
N LEU A 98 -4.65 -25.13 12.84
CA LEU A 98 -5.77 -25.98 13.26
C LEU A 98 -6.75 -25.15 14.10
N PHE A 99 -8.01 -25.15 13.70
CA PHE A 99 -9.13 -24.62 14.44
C PHE A 99 -9.99 -25.78 14.92
N ALA A 100 -10.17 -25.92 16.23
CA ALA A 100 -11.02 -26.95 16.80
C ALA A 100 -11.96 -26.33 17.84
N GLY A 101 -13.24 -26.61 17.73
CA GLY A 101 -14.26 -26.06 18.63
C GLY A 101 -15.40 -27.02 18.87
N ALA A 102 -16.20 -26.72 19.90
CA ALA A 102 -17.45 -27.37 20.18
C ALA A 102 -18.57 -26.60 19.47
N ALA A 103 -18.88 -26.91 18.22
CA ALA A 103 -20.07 -26.41 17.56
C ALA A 103 -21.18 -27.45 17.66
N GLY A 104 -22.07 -27.34 18.64
CA GLY A 104 -23.16 -28.26 18.88
C GLY A 104 -22.73 -29.65 19.34
N GLU A 105 -23.52 -30.68 19.05
CA GLU A 105 -23.25 -32.08 19.41
C GLU A 105 -22.06 -32.69 18.58
N GLU A 106 -21.73 -32.12 17.45
CA GLU A 106 -20.59 -32.55 16.62
C GLU A 106 -19.40 -31.58 16.77
N LYS A 107 -18.28 -32.08 17.31
CA LYS A 107 -17.02 -31.35 17.37
C LYS A 107 -16.47 -31.18 15.94
N ARG A 108 -16.50 -29.95 15.44
CA ARG A 108 -15.96 -29.61 14.12
C ARG A 108 -14.56 -29.05 14.26
N ALA A 109 -13.69 -29.42 13.35
CA ALA A 109 -12.35 -28.85 13.26
C ALA A 109 -11.98 -28.62 11.79
N PHE A 110 -11.11 -27.63 11.58
CA PHE A 110 -10.60 -27.29 10.27
C PHE A 110 -9.08 -27.10 10.35
N LEU A 111 -8.39 -27.59 9.34
CA LEU A 111 -6.96 -27.35 9.15
C LEU A 111 -6.79 -26.51 7.89
N HIS A 112 -6.10 -25.39 8.02
CA HIS A 112 -5.71 -24.58 6.87
C HIS A 112 -4.23 -24.77 6.61
N VAL A 113 -3.88 -25.20 5.39
CA VAL A 113 -2.53 -25.58 4.99
C VAL A 113 -2.29 -25.23 3.54
N GLY A 114 -1.17 -24.54 3.24
CA GLY A 114 -0.84 -24.18 1.86
C GLY A 114 -1.89 -23.35 1.11
N GLY A 115 -2.70 -22.59 1.84
CA GLY A 115 -3.80 -21.81 1.26
C GLY A 115 -5.11 -22.60 1.06
N GLN A 116 -5.17 -23.84 1.55
CA GLN A 116 -6.34 -24.72 1.39
C GLN A 116 -6.98 -25.05 2.74
N TRP A 117 -8.30 -25.17 2.75
CA TRP A 117 -9.07 -25.64 3.88
C TRP A 117 -9.32 -27.14 3.81
N LEU A 118 -9.00 -27.85 4.88
CA LEU A 118 -9.28 -29.26 5.08
C LEU A 118 -10.23 -29.46 6.27
N GLY A 119 -11.26 -30.29 6.08
CA GLY A 119 -12.11 -30.74 7.16
C GLY A 119 -11.33 -31.74 8.05
N VAL A 120 -11.47 -31.61 9.34
CA VAL A 120 -10.79 -32.46 10.32
C VAL A 120 -11.79 -32.87 11.40
N ARG A 121 -11.72 -34.11 11.89
CA ARG A 121 -12.51 -34.54 13.03
C ARG A 121 -11.63 -35.25 14.07
N PRO A 122 -11.88 -35.05 15.36
CA PRO A 122 -11.22 -35.82 16.39
C PRO A 122 -11.78 -37.25 16.45
N THR A 123 -10.91 -38.21 16.69
CA THR A 123 -11.28 -39.61 16.94
C THR A 123 -11.32 -39.93 18.44
N ALA A 124 -11.91 -41.05 18.80
CA ALA A 124 -12.01 -41.49 20.21
C ALA A 124 -10.64 -41.76 20.85
N ASP A 125 -9.63 -42.12 20.07
CA ASP A 125 -8.25 -42.37 20.50
C ASP A 125 -7.37 -41.09 20.50
N ARG A 126 -7.98 -39.91 20.43
CA ARG A 126 -7.33 -38.61 20.45
C ARG A 126 -6.47 -38.30 19.23
N ARG A 127 -6.72 -38.93 18.10
CA ARG A 127 -6.12 -38.62 16.81
C ARG A 127 -7.03 -37.65 16.04
N TRP A 128 -6.49 -37.11 14.98
CA TRP A 128 -7.23 -36.29 14.02
C TRP A 128 -7.39 -37.05 12.70
N GLU A 129 -8.59 -37.10 12.17
CA GLU A 129 -8.83 -37.59 10.81
C GLU A 129 -9.07 -36.41 9.87
N ILE A 130 -8.27 -36.30 8.81
CA ILE A 130 -8.46 -35.35 7.73
C ILE A 130 -9.45 -35.96 6.77
N THR A 131 -10.61 -35.32 6.63
CA THR A 131 -11.78 -35.89 5.90
C THR A 131 -11.84 -35.47 4.43
N GLY A 132 -11.09 -34.45 4.02
CA GLY A 132 -11.05 -33.95 2.66
C GLY A 132 -11.11 -32.42 2.60
N PRO A 133 -11.25 -31.85 1.39
CA PRO A 133 -11.36 -30.41 1.22
C PRO A 133 -12.60 -29.85 1.92
N ALA A 134 -12.44 -28.73 2.57
CA ALA A 134 -13.53 -27.97 3.18
C ALA A 134 -13.78 -26.68 2.35
N SER A 135 -14.12 -26.84 1.08
CA SER A 135 -14.28 -25.74 0.12
C SER A 135 -15.29 -24.68 0.55
N GLN A 136 -16.25 -25.06 1.41
CA GLN A 136 -17.16 -24.11 2.03
C GLN A 136 -16.46 -23.05 2.89
N MET A 137 -15.27 -23.31 3.40
CA MET A 137 -14.50 -22.35 4.21
C MET A 137 -13.79 -21.30 3.37
N SER A 138 -13.73 -21.43 2.04
CA SER A 138 -13.17 -20.40 1.16
C SER A 138 -13.92 -19.08 1.27
N GLY A 139 -15.23 -19.11 1.47
CA GLY A 139 -16.01 -17.90 1.73
C GLY A 139 -15.66 -17.21 3.06
N THR A 140 -15.08 -17.94 4.01
CA THR A 140 -14.61 -17.38 5.29
C THR A 140 -13.23 -16.71 5.13
N TYR A 141 -12.32 -17.38 4.41
CA TYR A 141 -10.97 -16.89 4.20
C TYR A 141 -10.30 -17.56 2.99
N GLU A 142 -9.71 -16.77 2.10
CA GLU A 142 -9.04 -17.23 0.86
C GLU A 142 -7.54 -16.89 0.82
N GLY A 143 -6.98 -16.33 1.89
CA GLY A 143 -5.57 -15.92 1.95
C GLY A 143 -4.59 -17.04 2.30
N GLY A 144 -3.34 -16.69 2.47
CA GLY A 144 -2.28 -17.60 2.88
C GLY A 144 -2.39 -18.02 4.34
N THR A 145 -1.87 -19.21 4.65
CA THR A 145 -1.92 -19.77 6.02
C THR A 145 -1.17 -18.91 7.04
N ASP A 146 -0.07 -18.31 6.65
CA ASP A 146 0.71 -17.39 7.48
C ASP A 146 -0.08 -16.13 7.87
N SER A 147 -0.81 -15.56 6.93
CA SER A 147 -1.69 -14.42 7.17
C SER A 147 -2.87 -14.79 8.06
N LEU A 148 -3.43 -16.00 7.88
CA LEU A 148 -4.51 -16.50 8.74
C LEU A 148 -4.02 -16.73 10.19
N ILE A 149 -2.80 -17.22 10.37
CA ILE A 149 -2.19 -17.36 11.71
C ILE A 149 -2.07 -15.97 12.38
N ARG A 150 -1.53 -14.98 11.68
CA ARG A 150 -1.42 -13.60 12.20
C ARG A 150 -2.79 -13.01 12.55
N MET A 151 -3.77 -13.22 11.68
CA MET A 151 -5.16 -12.79 11.91
C MET A 151 -5.76 -13.49 13.13
N ALA A 152 -5.59 -14.80 13.26
CA ALA A 152 -6.09 -15.55 14.40
C ALA A 152 -5.45 -15.11 15.72
N GLU A 153 -4.15 -14.83 15.73
CA GLU A 153 -3.44 -14.27 16.88
C GLU A 153 -3.98 -12.91 17.30
N TYR A 154 -4.24 -12.05 16.31
CA TYR A 154 -4.85 -10.75 16.55
C TYR A 154 -6.25 -10.87 17.15
N LEU A 155 -7.12 -11.68 16.52
CA LEU A 155 -8.50 -11.86 16.94
C LEU A 155 -8.63 -12.57 18.30
N ALA A 156 -7.72 -13.47 18.65
CA ALA A 156 -7.67 -14.11 19.95
C ALA A 156 -7.33 -13.12 21.08
N ARG A 157 -6.57 -12.07 20.79
CA ARG A 157 -6.20 -11.01 21.73
C ARG A 157 -7.21 -9.87 21.78
N GLU A 158 -7.85 -9.61 20.62
CA GLU A 158 -8.81 -8.55 20.39
C GLU A 158 -10.13 -9.12 19.87
N PRO A 159 -10.94 -9.76 20.72
CA PRO A 159 -12.19 -10.37 20.29
C PRO A 159 -13.18 -9.38 19.65
N ASP A 160 -13.09 -8.11 20.02
CA ASP A 160 -13.94 -7.04 19.51
C ASP A 160 -13.36 -6.34 18.27
N ALA A 161 -12.20 -6.79 17.80
CA ALA A 161 -11.57 -6.19 16.62
C ALA A 161 -12.50 -6.28 15.40
N PHE A 162 -12.54 -5.20 14.66
CA PHE A 162 -13.25 -5.16 13.38
C PHE A 162 -12.35 -5.82 12.30
N VAL A 163 -12.89 -6.84 11.64
CA VAL A 163 -12.31 -7.40 10.42
C VAL A 163 -13.27 -7.09 9.30
N PRO A 164 -12.91 -6.26 8.34
CA PRO A 164 -13.83 -5.88 7.27
C PRO A 164 -14.13 -7.08 6.39
N VAL A 165 -15.40 -7.37 6.22
CA VAL A 165 -15.87 -8.51 5.41
C VAL A 165 -16.22 -8.08 3.99
N ASN A 166 -16.74 -6.89 3.80
CA ASN A 166 -17.21 -6.36 2.52
C ASN A 166 -17.50 -4.85 2.57
N ALA A 167 -16.62 -4.05 3.14
CA ALA A 167 -16.79 -2.60 3.07
C ALA A 167 -16.65 -2.15 1.60
N GLY A 168 -17.71 -1.63 1.01
CA GLY A 168 -17.70 -1.03 -0.32
C GLY A 168 -17.37 0.44 -0.23
N ILE A 169 -16.83 1.00 -1.31
CA ILE A 169 -16.72 2.45 -1.49
C ILE A 169 -18.10 2.96 -1.91
N ARG A 170 -18.48 4.08 -1.36
CA ARG A 170 -19.66 4.81 -1.79
C ARG A 170 -19.25 6.20 -2.22
N TRP A 171 -19.34 6.45 -3.51
CA TRP A 171 -19.11 7.78 -4.05
C TRP A 171 -20.34 8.66 -3.83
N LEU A 172 -20.17 9.79 -3.15
CA LEU A 172 -21.25 10.78 -2.95
C LEU A 172 -21.58 11.48 -4.25
N SER A 173 -20.57 11.96 -4.92
CA SER A 173 -20.69 12.75 -6.11
C SER A 173 -19.44 12.60 -6.99
N HIS A 174 -19.49 13.16 -8.16
CA HIS A 174 -18.33 13.28 -9.04
C HIS A 174 -18.36 14.59 -9.79
N ALA A 175 -17.18 15.13 -10.05
CA ALA A 175 -17.01 16.35 -10.84
C ALA A 175 -16.11 16.08 -12.04
N ARG A 176 -16.54 16.51 -13.21
CA ARG A 176 -15.66 16.59 -14.36
C ARG A 176 -14.70 17.75 -14.16
N VAL A 177 -13.41 17.43 -14.01
CA VAL A 177 -12.35 18.42 -13.77
C VAL A 177 -11.93 19.09 -15.07
N GLY A 178 -11.74 18.30 -16.14
CA GLY A 178 -11.28 18.81 -17.42
C GLY A 178 -11.04 17.75 -18.47
N ARG A 179 -10.32 18.14 -19.51
CA ARG A 179 -9.82 17.24 -20.56
C ARG A 179 -8.35 17.51 -20.81
N ILE A 180 -7.57 16.45 -20.81
CA ILE A 180 -6.13 16.47 -21.06
C ILE A 180 -5.88 16.06 -22.50
N GLU A 181 -5.15 16.88 -23.22
CA GLU A 181 -4.70 16.60 -24.57
C GLU A 181 -3.26 16.02 -24.53
N GLY A 182 -2.91 15.26 -25.56
CA GLY A 182 -1.59 14.64 -25.68
C GLY A 182 -1.38 13.42 -24.78
N GLU A 183 -0.12 13.01 -24.63
CA GLU A 183 0.26 11.92 -23.73
C GLU A 183 0.42 12.46 -22.31
N ALA A 184 -0.34 11.92 -21.37
CA ALA A 184 -0.15 12.23 -19.96
C ALA A 184 1.04 11.46 -19.40
N GLY A 185 1.95 12.17 -18.74
CA GLY A 185 3.14 11.64 -18.08
C GLY A 185 2.91 11.23 -16.63
N GLY A 186 1.74 11.53 -16.09
CA GLY A 186 1.36 11.21 -14.70
C GLY A 186 0.42 12.26 -14.13
N MET A 187 -0.10 11.97 -12.95
CA MET A 187 -0.99 12.85 -12.19
C MET A 187 -0.71 12.68 -10.70
N ASP A 188 -0.74 13.77 -9.96
CA ASP A 188 -0.61 13.75 -8.51
C ASP A 188 -1.24 14.98 -7.88
N ALA A 189 -1.52 14.89 -6.58
CA ALA A 189 -2.02 15.98 -5.78
C ALA A 189 -0.88 16.67 -5.02
N ALA A 190 -0.95 18.01 -4.90
CA ALA A 190 0.01 18.77 -4.11
C ALA A 190 -0.66 19.94 -3.38
N GLU A 191 -0.15 20.27 -2.20
CA GLU A 191 -0.54 21.49 -1.51
C GLU A 191 0.30 22.67 -2.02
N ILE A 192 -0.38 23.66 -2.59
CA ILE A 192 0.26 24.82 -3.19
C ILE A 192 -0.11 26.09 -2.41
N GLY A 193 0.88 26.96 -2.17
CA GLY A 193 0.72 28.19 -1.40
C GLY A 193 1.08 28.04 0.09
N GLU A 194 1.10 29.15 0.83
CA GLU A 194 1.35 29.17 2.29
C GLU A 194 0.05 29.18 3.08
N ALA A 195 0.02 28.42 4.17
CA ALA A 195 -0.99 28.60 5.19
C ALA A 195 -0.80 29.97 5.84
N ARG A 196 -1.80 30.85 5.82
CA ARG A 196 -1.76 32.07 6.62
C ARG A 196 -1.81 31.71 8.10
N PRO A 197 -0.93 32.25 8.96
CA PRO A 197 -1.05 32.04 10.39
C PRO A 197 -2.39 32.61 10.87
N SER A 198 -3.15 31.82 11.61
CA SER A 198 -4.40 32.26 12.23
C SER A 198 -4.11 33.44 13.16
N THR A 199 -4.70 34.58 12.89
CA THR A 199 -4.63 35.74 13.78
C THR A 199 -5.56 35.50 14.98
N GLY A 200 -5.02 34.98 16.08
CA GLY A 200 -5.45 35.39 17.42
C GLY A 200 -6.62 34.69 18.10
N SER A 201 -7.05 33.50 17.73
CA SER A 201 -7.97 32.72 18.55
C SER A 201 -7.42 31.31 18.76
N GLY A 202 -7.14 30.94 20.01
CA GLY A 202 -6.46 29.70 20.43
C GLY A 202 -7.17 28.36 20.13
N ARG A 203 -7.86 28.24 19.02
CA ARG A 203 -8.22 26.98 18.36
C ARG A 203 -7.34 26.84 17.13
N PRO A 204 -6.71 25.68 16.89
CA PRO A 204 -6.13 25.39 15.59
C PRO A 204 -7.28 25.27 14.59
N GLU A 205 -7.61 26.36 13.92
CA GLU A 205 -8.40 26.27 12.70
C GLU A 205 -7.54 25.58 11.63
N PRO A 206 -8.11 24.72 10.77
CA PRO A 206 -7.39 24.17 9.64
C PRO A 206 -6.77 25.34 8.88
N ALA A 207 -5.47 25.28 8.63
CA ALA A 207 -4.68 26.38 8.10
C ALA A 207 -5.33 26.95 6.83
N GLU A 208 -6.08 28.05 6.99
CA GLU A 208 -6.68 28.76 5.87
C GLU A 208 -5.57 29.23 4.92
N GLY A 209 -5.37 28.54 3.81
CA GLY A 209 -4.45 28.98 2.76
C GLY A 209 -3.78 27.91 1.93
N ARG A 210 -3.54 26.72 2.46
CA ARG A 210 -3.06 25.60 1.65
C ARG A 210 -4.24 24.85 1.07
N ARG A 211 -4.31 24.78 -0.24
CA ARG A 211 -5.30 23.98 -0.95
C ARG A 211 -4.61 22.85 -1.68
N THR A 212 -5.20 21.69 -1.65
CA THR A 212 -4.74 20.54 -2.41
C THR A 212 -5.12 20.75 -3.87
N HIS A 213 -4.12 20.96 -4.73
CA HIS A 213 -4.29 21.10 -6.17
C HIS A 213 -4.04 19.76 -6.85
N LEU A 214 -4.67 19.57 -8.01
CA LEU A 214 -4.44 18.41 -8.86
C LEU A 214 -3.56 18.83 -10.04
N PHE A 215 -2.37 18.24 -10.15
CA PHE A 215 -1.44 18.46 -11.24
C PHE A 215 -1.46 17.28 -12.21
N VAL A 216 -1.46 17.59 -13.50
CA VAL A 216 -1.37 16.60 -14.58
C VAL A 216 -0.24 17.00 -15.52
N ALA A 217 0.77 16.16 -15.61
CA ALA A 217 1.83 16.29 -16.59
C ALA A 217 1.33 15.83 -17.96
N SER A 218 1.54 16.63 -19.01
CA SER A 218 1.14 16.29 -20.38
C SER A 218 2.09 16.82 -21.43
N SER A 219 2.34 16.02 -22.46
CA SER A 219 3.16 16.41 -23.61
C SER A 219 2.55 17.56 -24.43
N ALA A 220 1.24 17.80 -24.34
CA ALA A 220 0.55 18.93 -24.96
C ALA A 220 0.57 20.20 -24.12
N GLY A 221 0.84 20.07 -22.83
CA GLY A 221 0.91 21.16 -21.84
C GLY A 221 0.42 20.69 -20.50
N ASP A 222 1.19 20.95 -19.48
CA ASP A 222 0.86 20.60 -18.10
C ASP A 222 -0.39 21.37 -17.64
N ARG A 223 -1.12 20.78 -16.71
CA ARG A 223 -2.34 21.40 -16.14
C ARG A 223 -2.30 21.35 -14.63
N LEU A 224 -2.75 22.44 -14.03
CA LEU A 224 -2.96 22.56 -12.59
C LEU A 224 -4.40 22.96 -12.32
N TYR A 225 -5.09 22.16 -11.54
CA TYR A 225 -6.50 22.39 -11.18
C TYR A 225 -6.60 22.68 -9.69
N ALA A 226 -7.30 23.76 -9.35
CA ALA A 226 -7.61 24.16 -7.98
C ALA A 226 -9.04 23.80 -7.63
N PRO A 227 -9.32 23.07 -6.54
CA PRO A 227 -10.68 22.82 -6.11
C PRO A 227 -11.35 24.14 -5.69
N ARG A 228 -12.62 24.30 -6.04
CA ARG A 228 -13.44 25.43 -5.57
C ARG A 228 -13.84 25.19 -4.12
N LYS A 229 -13.93 26.28 -3.37
CA LYS A 229 -14.44 26.22 -2.01
C LYS A 229 -15.94 25.98 -2.05
N ASP A 230 -16.40 25.01 -1.26
CA ASP A 230 -17.82 24.66 -1.07
C ASP A 230 -18.56 24.19 -2.34
N GLU A 231 -17.83 23.78 -3.38
CA GLU A 231 -18.38 23.24 -4.63
C GLU A 231 -17.61 21.98 -5.06
N ASP A 232 -18.31 20.98 -5.57
CA ASP A 232 -17.70 19.82 -6.22
C ASP A 232 -17.21 20.21 -7.64
N ALA A 233 -16.24 21.12 -7.71
CA ALA A 233 -15.75 21.68 -8.96
C ALA A 233 -14.30 22.13 -8.86
N PHE A 234 -13.66 22.28 -10.01
CA PHE A 234 -12.26 22.72 -10.12
C PHE A 234 -12.14 23.88 -11.10
N ASP A 235 -11.21 24.79 -10.82
CA ASP A 235 -10.77 25.83 -11.73
C ASP A 235 -9.42 25.47 -12.35
N ASP A 236 -9.23 25.73 -13.65
CA ASP A 236 -7.91 25.66 -14.28
C ASP A 236 -7.05 26.83 -13.77
N ALA A 237 -6.06 26.47 -12.94
CA ALA A 237 -5.13 27.41 -12.33
C ALA A 237 -3.79 27.50 -13.08
N THR A 238 -3.61 26.80 -14.20
CA THR A 238 -2.34 26.63 -14.92
C THR A 238 -1.68 27.96 -15.26
N ALA A 239 -2.41 28.85 -15.93
CA ALA A 239 -1.88 30.16 -16.33
C ALA A 239 -1.57 31.06 -15.13
N ARG A 240 -2.44 31.06 -14.11
CA ARG A 240 -2.26 31.82 -12.87
C ARG A 240 -1.06 31.34 -12.09
N ALA A 241 -0.77 30.04 -12.10
CA ALA A 241 0.38 29.44 -11.45
C ALA A 241 1.71 29.65 -12.23
N GLY A 242 1.65 30.24 -13.42
CA GLY A 242 2.84 30.45 -14.26
C GLY A 242 3.41 29.16 -14.85
N LEU A 243 2.57 28.14 -15.04
CA LEU A 243 2.98 26.88 -15.64
C LEU A 243 2.80 26.92 -17.16
N ASP A 244 3.91 26.78 -17.86
CA ASP A 244 4.01 26.73 -19.33
C ASP A 244 4.77 25.49 -19.81
N SER A 245 4.98 24.52 -18.91
CA SER A 245 5.74 23.30 -19.15
C SER A 245 4.93 22.25 -19.93
N ARG A 246 5.67 21.30 -20.50
CA ARG A 246 5.15 20.11 -21.16
C ARG A 246 5.95 18.93 -20.65
N SER A 247 5.33 18.11 -19.82
CA SER A 247 6.07 17.11 -19.07
C SER A 247 5.63 15.68 -19.39
N ARG A 248 6.59 14.77 -19.39
CA ARG A 248 6.35 13.31 -19.50
C ARG A 248 6.49 12.59 -18.17
N ALA A 249 7.17 13.21 -17.22
CA ALA A 249 7.26 12.77 -15.83
C ALA A 249 7.50 13.99 -14.94
N PHE A 250 7.13 13.87 -13.68
CA PHE A 250 7.34 14.90 -12.68
C PHE A 250 7.42 14.32 -11.28
N ILE A 251 7.94 15.11 -10.35
CA ILE A 251 7.85 14.90 -8.91
C ILE A 251 7.72 16.23 -8.18
N TRP A 252 7.20 16.16 -6.98
CA TRP A 252 7.20 17.26 -6.02
C TRP A 252 8.36 17.11 -5.05
N LEU A 253 9.10 18.19 -4.78
CA LEU A 253 10.25 18.18 -3.89
C LEU A 253 10.54 19.59 -3.38
N ASP A 254 10.71 19.79 -2.07
CA ASP A 254 11.20 21.05 -1.52
C ASP A 254 12.74 21.11 -1.68
N VAL A 255 13.18 21.69 -2.78
CA VAL A 255 14.60 21.72 -3.12
C VAL A 255 15.36 22.74 -2.29
N ASN A 256 14.70 23.84 -1.88
CA ASN A 256 15.33 24.97 -1.20
C ASN A 256 15.09 25.00 0.32
N GLY A 257 14.29 24.07 0.87
CA GLY A 257 14.00 23.96 2.30
C GLY A 257 13.05 25.02 2.85
N ASP A 258 12.27 25.69 1.98
CA ASP A 258 11.32 26.73 2.39
C ASP A 258 9.95 26.19 2.83
N GLY A 259 9.74 24.89 2.67
CA GLY A 259 8.52 24.18 3.04
C GLY A 259 7.44 24.24 1.98
N LEU A 260 7.75 24.72 0.78
CA LEU A 260 6.85 24.68 -0.39
C LEU A 260 7.23 23.53 -1.31
N ALA A 261 6.25 22.97 -1.99
CA ALA A 261 6.48 21.90 -2.97
C ALA A 261 6.96 22.52 -4.29
N ASP A 262 8.25 22.37 -4.60
CA ASP A 262 8.80 22.72 -5.90
C ASP A 262 8.48 21.62 -6.91
N LEU A 263 8.44 21.98 -8.19
CA LEU A 263 8.09 21.07 -9.28
C LEU A 263 9.33 20.71 -10.10
N VAL A 264 9.70 19.44 -10.08
CA VAL A 264 10.74 18.89 -10.98
C VAL A 264 10.04 18.15 -12.11
N THR A 265 10.37 18.49 -13.34
CA THR A 265 9.73 17.92 -14.54
C THR A 265 10.77 17.36 -15.52
N TRP A 266 10.37 16.34 -16.30
CA TRP A 266 11.09 15.86 -17.48
C TRP A 266 10.21 16.03 -18.72
N ASP A 267 10.71 16.76 -19.71
CA ASP A 267 9.98 17.13 -20.94
C ASP A 267 10.19 16.13 -22.11
N GLY A 268 11.01 15.11 -21.92
CA GLY A 268 11.42 14.16 -22.94
C GLY A 268 12.88 14.39 -23.39
N SER A 269 13.50 15.48 -22.97
CA SER A 269 14.90 15.84 -23.30
C SER A 269 15.69 16.25 -22.06
N SER A 270 15.09 17.00 -21.15
CA SER A 270 15.75 17.54 -19.96
C SER A 270 14.89 17.44 -18.70
N VAL A 271 15.58 17.26 -17.57
CA VAL A 271 15.00 17.43 -16.24
C VAL A 271 15.20 18.87 -15.82
N SER A 272 14.15 19.55 -15.42
CA SER A 272 14.17 20.96 -15.03
C SER A 272 13.43 21.21 -13.71
N LEU A 273 13.79 22.30 -13.01
CA LEU A 273 13.24 22.70 -11.72
C LEU A 273 12.44 24.00 -11.86
N ARG A 274 11.26 24.03 -11.25
CA ARG A 274 10.47 25.23 -11.02
C ARG A 274 10.23 25.40 -9.53
N LEU A 275 10.59 26.56 -9.01
CA LEU A 275 10.43 26.89 -7.60
C LEU A 275 9.03 27.40 -7.33
N ALA A 276 8.41 26.87 -6.30
CA ALA A 276 7.14 27.36 -5.78
C ALA A 276 7.31 28.68 -5.04
N THR A 277 6.29 29.50 -5.06
CA THR A 277 6.24 30.73 -4.27
C THR A 277 5.07 30.69 -3.28
N ARG A 278 5.11 31.54 -2.28
CA ARG A 278 4.03 31.65 -1.26
C ARG A 278 2.68 32.02 -1.85
N GLU A 279 2.70 32.72 -2.99
CA GLU A 279 1.49 33.11 -3.73
C GLU A 279 0.90 31.96 -4.56
N GLY A 280 1.53 30.78 -4.55
CA GLY A 280 1.07 29.61 -5.32
C GLY A 280 1.42 29.69 -6.81
N THR A 281 2.51 30.39 -7.16
CA THR A 281 3.04 30.45 -8.52
C THR A 281 4.37 29.71 -8.63
N PHE A 282 4.78 29.33 -9.83
CA PHE A 282 6.03 28.63 -10.10
C PHE A 282 6.94 29.46 -10.99
N LYS A 283 8.22 29.50 -10.66
CA LYS A 283 9.25 30.20 -11.42
C LYS A 283 10.37 29.24 -11.81
N SER A 284 10.83 29.31 -13.06
CA SER A 284 12.00 28.55 -13.50
C SER A 284 13.20 28.86 -12.62
N ALA A 285 13.90 27.84 -12.15
CA ALA A 285 15.12 27.98 -11.37
C ALA A 285 16.35 28.33 -12.24
N GLY A 286 16.19 28.30 -13.57
CA GLY A 286 17.23 28.65 -14.54
C GLY A 286 18.09 27.49 -15.01
N PRO A 287 19.01 27.74 -15.96
CA PRO A 287 19.78 26.70 -16.67
C PRO A 287 20.67 25.82 -15.80
N ALA A 288 21.11 26.30 -14.64
CA ALA A 288 21.93 25.51 -13.70
C ALA A 288 21.13 24.34 -13.10
N TRP A 289 19.80 24.39 -13.22
CA TRP A 289 18.86 23.38 -12.75
C TRP A 289 18.24 22.57 -13.90
N GLU A 290 18.89 22.55 -15.04
CA GLU A 290 18.56 21.71 -16.17
C GLU A 290 19.58 20.58 -16.31
N PHE A 291 19.09 19.35 -16.50
CA PHE A 291 19.92 18.17 -16.67
C PHE A 291 19.40 17.33 -17.85
N ARG A 292 20.29 16.97 -18.75
CA ARG A 292 19.98 16.08 -19.88
C ARG A 292 20.51 14.68 -19.58
N PRO A 293 19.63 13.69 -19.31
CA PRO A 293 20.06 12.32 -19.10
C PRO A 293 20.76 11.76 -20.35
N PRO A 294 21.83 10.96 -20.18
CA PRO A 294 22.53 10.32 -21.31
C PRO A 294 21.72 9.20 -21.98
N ALA A 295 20.66 8.74 -21.32
CA ALA A 295 19.74 7.70 -21.81
C ALA A 295 18.29 8.15 -21.59
N ALA A 296 17.34 7.46 -22.22
CA ALA A 296 15.93 7.78 -22.08
C ALA A 296 15.48 7.67 -20.60
N CYS A 297 14.88 8.73 -20.07
CA CYS A 297 14.30 8.72 -18.73
C CYS A 297 12.98 7.96 -18.77
N ILE A 298 12.83 7.03 -17.84
CA ILE A 298 11.60 6.21 -17.67
C ILE A 298 10.83 6.55 -16.40
N GLY A 299 11.39 7.37 -15.51
CA GLY A 299 10.74 7.83 -14.29
C GLY A 299 11.61 8.75 -13.45
N LEU A 300 10.96 9.50 -12.59
CA LEU A 300 11.58 10.37 -11.59
C LEU A 300 11.12 9.94 -10.20
N ALA A 301 11.99 10.03 -9.21
CA ALA A 301 11.62 9.83 -7.81
C ALA A 301 12.37 10.82 -6.90
N ALA A 302 11.70 11.30 -5.85
CA ALA A 302 12.34 12.11 -4.83
C ALA A 302 13.23 11.23 -3.95
N CYS A 303 14.44 11.70 -3.67
CA CYS A 303 15.42 10.99 -2.87
C CYS A 303 16.21 11.95 -1.99
N GLY A 304 16.29 11.66 -0.69
CA GLY A 304 17.14 12.42 0.23
C GLY A 304 18.55 11.83 0.30
N ILE A 305 19.59 12.66 0.16
CA ILE A 305 20.97 12.20 0.21
C ILE A 305 21.75 13.05 1.18
N ARG A 306 22.30 12.42 2.23
CA ARG A 306 23.08 13.14 3.26
C ARG A 306 22.31 14.35 3.84
N GLY A 307 20.98 14.25 3.92
CA GLY A 307 20.12 15.35 4.38
C GLY A 307 19.89 16.46 3.35
N ALA A 308 20.35 16.31 2.11
CA ALA A 308 20.04 17.22 1.00
C ALA A 308 18.95 16.64 0.09
N PRO A 309 18.10 17.49 -0.50
CA PRO A 309 17.12 17.05 -1.49
C PRO A 309 17.82 16.56 -2.77
N GLY A 310 17.27 15.51 -3.36
CA GLY A 310 17.77 14.94 -4.60
C GLY A 310 16.66 14.35 -5.44
N VAL A 311 16.95 14.15 -6.69
CA VAL A 311 16.08 13.53 -7.69
C VAL A 311 16.78 12.31 -8.26
N LEU A 312 16.13 11.17 -8.16
CA LEU A 312 16.56 9.96 -8.84
C LEU A 312 15.91 9.93 -10.22
N VAL A 313 16.76 9.93 -11.25
CA VAL A 313 16.35 9.79 -12.65
C VAL A 313 16.54 8.34 -13.05
N SER A 314 15.45 7.60 -13.16
CA SER A 314 15.45 6.25 -13.73
C SER A 314 15.60 6.36 -15.24
N THR A 315 16.56 5.66 -15.81
CA THR A 315 16.82 5.65 -17.26
C THR A 315 16.75 4.23 -17.80
N ASP A 316 16.83 4.05 -19.11
CA ASP A 316 17.00 2.71 -19.74
C ASP A 316 18.35 2.05 -19.38
N GLY A 317 19.28 2.79 -18.76
CA GLY A 317 20.49 2.29 -18.13
C GLY A 317 20.41 2.31 -16.60
N LEU A 318 21.56 2.47 -15.94
CA LEU A 318 21.59 2.65 -14.50
C LEU A 318 20.99 4.01 -14.10
N PRO A 319 20.33 4.09 -12.93
CA PRO A 319 19.74 5.32 -12.46
C PRO A 319 20.81 6.39 -12.13
N ILE A 320 20.43 7.65 -12.33
CA ILE A 320 21.28 8.81 -12.09
C ILE A 320 20.69 9.62 -10.96
N LEU A 321 21.53 10.01 -10.04
CA LEU A 321 21.19 10.82 -8.91
C LEU A 321 21.52 12.27 -9.18
N LEU A 322 20.54 13.17 -9.08
CA LEU A 322 20.72 14.61 -9.12
C LEU A 322 20.62 15.13 -7.68
N ALA A 323 21.74 15.50 -7.10
CA ALA A 323 21.77 16.15 -5.79
C ALA A 323 21.77 17.67 -5.95
N ALA A 324 21.03 18.37 -5.10
CA ALA A 324 21.12 19.81 -4.99
C ALA A 324 22.46 20.19 -4.33
N GLU A 325 23.24 21.06 -4.93
CA GLU A 325 24.49 21.53 -4.32
C GLU A 325 24.23 22.46 -3.14
N PRO A 326 24.84 22.20 -1.94
CA PRO A 326 24.55 22.94 -0.72
C PRO A 326 24.98 24.42 -0.74
N GLY A 327 25.71 24.88 -1.74
CA GLY A 327 26.28 26.23 -1.80
C GLY A 327 25.28 27.40 -1.76
N GLY A 328 23.99 27.16 -1.92
CA GLY A 328 22.93 28.17 -1.91
C GLY A 328 21.98 28.13 -0.71
N LEU A 329 21.96 27.05 0.06
CA LEU A 329 20.89 26.80 1.02
C LEU A 329 21.08 27.41 2.42
N ARG A 330 22.29 27.84 2.78
CA ARG A 330 22.58 28.35 4.15
C ARG A 330 22.33 29.86 4.36
N GLN A 331 21.92 30.62 3.37
CA GLN A 331 21.67 32.08 3.49
C GLN A 331 20.25 32.55 3.21
N ALA A 332 19.28 31.66 3.12
CA ALA A 332 17.89 31.98 2.76
C ALA A 332 17.03 32.48 3.95
N GLN A 333 17.58 33.33 4.84
CA GLN A 333 16.70 34.12 5.73
C GLN A 333 16.25 35.46 5.13
N ALA A 334 16.67 35.79 3.91
CA ALA A 334 16.32 37.05 3.29
C ALA A 334 16.33 37.01 1.75
N ALA A 335 15.37 36.36 1.16
CA ALA A 335 15.06 36.31 -0.29
C ALA A 335 15.44 35.00 -1.01
N PRO A 336 14.52 34.42 -1.80
CA PRO A 336 14.73 33.16 -2.51
C PRO A 336 15.52 33.41 -3.81
N SER A 337 16.82 33.57 -3.74
CA SER A 337 17.66 33.54 -4.93
C SER A 337 18.56 32.33 -4.91
N LEU A 338 18.17 31.26 -5.57
CA LEU A 338 19.02 30.10 -5.92
C LEU A 338 20.09 30.46 -6.99
N SER A 339 20.48 31.72 -7.10
CA SER A 339 21.34 32.25 -8.15
C SER A 339 22.77 31.70 -8.19
N ARG A 340 23.13 30.74 -7.33
CA ARG A 340 24.46 30.10 -7.30
C ARG A 340 24.43 28.58 -7.06
N GLY A 341 23.27 27.92 -7.09
CA GLY A 341 23.13 26.47 -6.95
C GLY A 341 22.78 25.81 -8.28
N GLY A 342 22.89 24.50 -8.35
CA GLY A 342 22.54 23.71 -9.52
C GLY A 342 22.44 22.22 -9.21
N TRP A 343 22.07 21.42 -10.19
CA TRP A 343 22.12 19.97 -10.09
C TRP A 343 23.54 19.46 -10.22
N ARG A 344 23.93 18.59 -9.29
CA ARG A 344 25.12 17.77 -9.44
C ARG A 344 24.69 16.34 -9.74
N ALA A 345 24.97 15.89 -10.95
CA ALA A 345 24.74 14.50 -11.32
C ALA A 345 25.81 13.59 -10.70
N ALA A 346 25.38 12.48 -10.12
CA ALA A 346 26.23 11.43 -9.60
C ALA A 346 25.64 10.07 -9.99
N ALA A 347 26.49 9.12 -10.35
CA ALA A 347 26.06 7.74 -10.46
C ALA A 347 25.84 7.16 -9.05
N LEU A 348 24.92 6.22 -8.93
CA LEU A 348 24.87 5.36 -7.75
C LEU A 348 26.13 4.49 -7.68
N PRO A 349 26.54 4.03 -6.49
CA PRO A 349 27.70 3.16 -6.36
C PRO A 349 27.62 1.97 -7.32
N ASP A 350 28.72 1.69 -8.00
CA ASP A 350 28.86 0.52 -8.87
C ASP A 350 29.24 -0.72 -8.05
N GLY A 351 29.01 -1.90 -8.62
CA GLY A 351 29.36 -3.17 -8.01
C GLY A 351 29.00 -4.36 -8.92
N PRO A 352 29.42 -5.59 -8.56
CA PRO A 352 29.15 -6.77 -9.38
C PRO A 352 27.67 -6.95 -9.72
N ALA A 353 26.77 -6.62 -8.78
CA ALA A 353 25.34 -6.71 -8.98
C ALA A 353 24.80 -5.81 -10.10
N ALA A 354 25.41 -4.63 -10.31
CA ALA A 354 24.99 -3.69 -11.33
C ALA A 354 25.53 -4.03 -12.74
N GLN A 355 26.52 -4.93 -12.83
CA GLN A 355 27.16 -5.34 -14.10
C GLN A 355 26.47 -6.53 -14.76
N GLU A 356 25.58 -7.23 -14.04
CA GLU A 356 24.84 -8.35 -14.59
C GLU A 356 23.68 -7.90 -15.47
N SER A 357 23.41 -8.66 -16.55
CA SER A 357 22.26 -8.39 -17.42
C SER A 357 20.94 -8.63 -16.68
N LEU A 358 20.20 -7.57 -16.45
CA LEU A 358 18.91 -7.57 -15.75
C LEU A 358 17.71 -7.83 -16.67
N GLY A 359 17.88 -7.71 -17.98
CA GLY A 359 16.77 -7.58 -18.92
C GLY A 359 16.13 -6.19 -18.83
N GLU A 360 14.88 -6.09 -19.25
CA GLU A 360 14.12 -4.83 -19.15
C GLU A 360 13.83 -4.50 -17.67
N HIS A 361 13.97 -3.25 -17.30
CA HIS A 361 13.73 -2.79 -15.92
C HIS A 361 12.70 -1.67 -15.86
N SER A 362 12.11 -1.53 -14.68
CA SER A 362 11.08 -0.56 -14.35
C SER A 362 11.68 0.72 -13.74
N PRO A 363 10.90 1.80 -13.59
CA PRO A 363 11.31 2.93 -12.78
C PRO A 363 11.73 2.49 -11.37
N CYS A 364 12.73 3.18 -10.82
CA CYS A 364 13.19 2.91 -9.47
C CYS A 364 12.11 3.21 -8.42
N ILE A 365 12.11 2.40 -7.40
CA ILE A 365 11.34 2.60 -6.16
C ILE A 365 12.29 3.24 -5.15
N VAL A 366 11.84 4.32 -4.50
CA VAL A 366 12.59 4.99 -3.43
C VAL A 366 11.74 4.93 -2.15
N ALA A 367 12.22 4.20 -1.16
CA ALA A 367 11.56 4.04 0.14
C ALA A 367 12.58 3.55 1.18
N ASP A 368 12.32 3.74 2.46
CA ASP A 368 13.08 3.12 3.54
C ASP A 368 12.61 1.66 3.70
N LEU A 369 13.27 0.74 3.00
CA LEU A 369 12.87 -0.67 2.88
C LEU A 369 13.44 -1.56 4.00
N ASP A 370 14.45 -1.11 4.74
CA ASP A 370 15.02 -1.85 5.86
C ASP A 370 14.77 -1.18 7.22
N ASN A 371 13.96 -0.13 7.25
CA ASN A 371 13.55 0.62 8.45
C ASN A 371 14.73 1.26 9.22
N ASP A 372 15.80 1.62 8.52
CA ASP A 372 16.97 2.26 9.11
C ASP A 372 16.88 3.81 9.14
N GLY A 373 15.87 4.38 8.47
CA GLY A 373 15.58 5.81 8.40
C GLY A 373 16.26 6.52 7.23
N PHE A 374 16.95 5.80 6.35
CA PHE A 374 17.46 6.32 5.10
C PHE A 374 16.67 5.73 3.93
N ALA A 375 16.48 6.53 2.90
CA ALA A 375 15.80 6.05 1.71
C ALA A 375 16.71 5.10 0.92
N ASP A 376 16.21 3.91 0.61
CA ASP A 376 16.81 2.95 -0.29
C ASP A 376 16.34 3.16 -1.73
N VAL A 377 17.10 2.66 -2.67
CA VAL A 377 16.76 2.65 -4.10
C VAL A 377 16.70 1.21 -4.58
N LEU A 378 15.52 0.78 -5.00
CA LEU A 378 15.31 -0.52 -5.62
C LEU A 378 14.98 -0.34 -7.11
N LEU A 379 15.75 -0.99 -7.99
CA LEU A 379 15.52 -1.10 -9.42
C LEU A 379 14.93 -2.49 -9.73
N PRO A 380 13.61 -2.63 -9.89
CA PRO A 380 13.01 -3.91 -10.28
C PRO A 380 13.27 -4.19 -11.75
N ALA A 381 13.63 -5.42 -12.09
CA ALA A 381 13.92 -5.81 -13.46
C ALA A 381 13.39 -7.21 -13.79
N GLU A 382 13.46 -7.61 -15.06
CA GLU A 382 12.91 -8.87 -15.55
C GLU A 382 13.48 -10.11 -14.81
N ARG A 383 14.78 -10.09 -14.52
CA ARG A 383 15.53 -11.21 -13.93
C ARG A 383 15.94 -10.97 -12.48
N GLY A 384 15.08 -10.31 -11.70
CA GLY A 384 15.38 -9.84 -10.35
C GLY A 384 15.78 -8.36 -10.35
N GLY A 385 16.06 -7.80 -9.17
CA GLY A 385 16.33 -6.38 -9.03
C GLY A 385 17.71 -6.07 -8.47
N ILE A 386 18.01 -4.78 -8.37
CA ILE A 386 19.17 -4.24 -7.67
C ILE A 386 18.68 -3.32 -6.54
N LEU A 387 19.25 -3.50 -5.37
CA LEU A 387 18.98 -2.68 -4.19
C LEU A 387 20.25 -1.94 -3.77
N TRP A 388 20.19 -0.61 -3.75
CA TRP A 388 21.16 0.27 -3.09
C TRP A 388 20.56 0.70 -1.76
N ARG A 389 21.18 0.31 -0.67
CA ARG A 389 20.75 0.72 0.67
C ARG A 389 21.24 2.12 0.98
N GLY A 390 20.33 2.94 1.50
CA GLY A 390 20.65 4.26 1.99
C GLY A 390 21.53 4.21 3.24
N ALA A 391 22.32 5.25 3.48
CA ALA A 391 23.14 5.40 4.68
C ALA A 391 23.52 6.87 4.89
N ALA A 392 24.02 7.21 6.06
CA ALA A 392 24.46 8.57 6.39
C ALA A 392 25.53 9.12 5.43
N ALA A 393 26.37 8.25 4.85
CA ALA A 393 27.42 8.60 3.88
C ALA A 393 26.92 8.63 2.42
N GLY A 394 25.68 8.29 2.16
CA GLY A 394 25.09 8.10 0.82
C GLY A 394 24.60 6.66 0.65
N PHE A 395 24.81 6.05 -0.50
CA PHE A 395 24.37 4.67 -0.77
C PHE A 395 25.50 3.67 -0.57
N ALA A 396 25.16 2.50 -0.03
CA ALA A 396 26.04 1.34 0.01
C ALA A 396 26.20 0.72 -1.41
N PRO A 397 27.24 -0.11 -1.63
CA PRO A 397 27.35 -0.89 -2.85
C PRO A 397 26.09 -1.72 -3.09
N PRO A 398 25.68 -1.89 -4.39
CA PRO A 398 24.42 -2.56 -4.70
C PRO A 398 24.46 -4.06 -4.42
N VAL A 399 23.29 -4.58 -4.04
CA VAL A 399 23.06 -6.02 -3.88
C VAL A 399 21.97 -6.51 -4.83
N ARG A 400 22.07 -7.76 -5.27
CA ARG A 400 21.00 -8.41 -6.02
C ARG A 400 19.83 -8.75 -5.12
N THR A 401 18.63 -8.56 -5.65
CA THR A 401 17.38 -9.01 -5.03
C THR A 401 16.63 -9.93 -5.99
N ASN A 402 15.70 -10.69 -5.45
CA ASN A 402 14.81 -11.55 -6.23
C ASN A 402 13.57 -10.80 -6.75
N VAL A 403 13.43 -9.50 -6.47
CA VAL A 403 12.29 -8.69 -6.91
C VAL A 403 12.29 -8.57 -8.43
N SER A 404 11.41 -9.34 -9.06
CA SER A 404 11.32 -9.47 -10.51
C SER A 404 9.99 -8.93 -11.03
N THR A 405 10.04 -8.27 -12.19
CA THR A 405 8.84 -7.82 -12.92
C THR A 405 8.13 -8.98 -13.64
N GLY A 406 8.82 -10.12 -13.79
CA GLY A 406 8.29 -11.30 -14.48
C GLY A 406 8.10 -11.16 -16.00
N GLY A 407 8.69 -10.13 -16.59
CA GLY A 407 8.69 -9.84 -18.04
C GLY A 407 8.16 -8.44 -18.34
N GLY A 408 8.99 -7.64 -19.01
CA GLY A 408 8.68 -6.26 -19.37
C GLY A 408 8.68 -5.29 -18.17
N ARG A 409 8.32 -4.04 -18.43
CA ARG A 409 8.22 -3.00 -17.40
C ARG A 409 6.98 -3.17 -16.55
N ALA A 410 7.12 -2.90 -15.26
CA ALA A 410 6.04 -2.87 -14.28
C ALA A 410 5.88 -1.48 -13.69
N ILE A 411 4.68 -1.22 -13.15
CA ILE A 411 4.40 -0.04 -12.32
C ILE A 411 4.30 -0.51 -10.88
N ALA A 412 4.92 0.22 -9.96
CA ALA A 412 5.00 -0.16 -8.56
C ALA A 412 4.01 0.61 -7.67
N ALA A 413 3.44 -0.08 -6.69
CA ALA A 413 2.85 0.52 -5.49
C ALA A 413 3.57 -0.03 -4.26
N VAL A 414 3.82 0.85 -3.30
CA VAL A 414 4.52 0.52 -2.06
C VAL A 414 3.58 0.74 -0.88
N GLY A 415 3.50 -0.23 0.02
CA GLY A 415 2.65 -0.12 1.20
C GLY A 415 2.77 -1.35 2.11
N ASP A 416 2.42 -1.22 3.38
CA ASP A 416 2.37 -2.34 4.33
C ASP A 416 1.01 -3.04 4.24
N PHE A 417 0.88 -3.97 3.29
CA PHE A 417 -0.37 -4.71 3.09
C PHE A 417 -0.62 -5.76 4.17
N GLY A 418 0.43 -6.17 4.86
CA GLY A 418 0.38 -7.18 5.91
C GLY A 418 0.23 -6.63 7.33
N ALA A 419 0.28 -5.33 7.52
CA ALA A 419 0.31 -4.64 8.82
C ALA A 419 1.43 -5.16 9.75
N HIS A 420 2.59 -5.47 9.18
CA HIS A 420 3.74 -6.04 9.90
C HIS A 420 4.87 -5.04 10.14
N GLY A 421 4.70 -3.79 9.68
CA GLY A 421 5.63 -2.69 9.96
C GLY A 421 6.76 -2.55 8.95
N ALA A 422 6.67 -3.20 7.79
CA ALA A 422 7.59 -3.03 6.67
C ALA A 422 6.81 -2.72 5.38
N LEU A 423 7.45 -2.00 4.47
CA LEU A 423 6.83 -1.61 3.20
C LEU A 423 7.00 -2.74 2.18
N ASP A 424 5.88 -3.34 1.78
CA ASP A 424 5.79 -4.32 0.71
C ASP A 424 5.75 -3.64 -0.66
N ILE A 425 5.98 -4.41 -1.74
CA ILE A 425 6.01 -3.91 -3.10
C ILE A 425 5.04 -4.71 -3.96
N PHE A 426 4.01 -4.06 -4.47
CA PHE A 426 3.18 -4.61 -5.53
C PHE A 426 3.68 -4.11 -6.88
N LEU A 427 3.92 -5.03 -7.81
CA LEU A 427 4.30 -4.73 -9.19
C LEU A 427 3.16 -5.14 -10.12
N ALA A 428 2.55 -4.14 -10.77
CA ALA A 428 1.63 -4.34 -11.88
C ALA A 428 2.44 -4.44 -13.17
N GLY A 429 2.71 -5.65 -13.62
CA GLY A 429 3.56 -5.92 -14.78
C GLY A 429 2.82 -5.91 -16.10
N ALA A 430 3.56 -6.01 -17.20
CA ALA A 430 2.99 -6.08 -18.54
C ALA A 430 2.24 -7.41 -18.80
N THR A 431 2.68 -8.49 -18.18
CA THR A 431 2.15 -9.86 -18.39
C THR A 431 1.62 -10.49 -17.11
N ARG A 432 2.14 -10.11 -15.96
CA ARG A 432 1.73 -10.64 -14.66
C ARG A 432 1.94 -9.60 -13.57
N ASN A 433 1.12 -9.71 -12.51
CA ASN A 433 1.34 -9.01 -11.25
C ASN A 433 2.26 -9.83 -10.34
N SER A 434 2.91 -9.17 -9.39
CA SER A 434 3.61 -9.79 -8.27
C SER A 434 3.46 -8.96 -7.00
N LEU A 435 3.46 -9.60 -5.84
CA LEU A 435 3.46 -8.95 -4.54
C LEU A 435 4.63 -9.49 -3.72
N TRP A 436 5.56 -8.59 -3.41
CA TRP A 436 6.79 -8.88 -2.69
C TRP A 436 6.67 -8.42 -1.25
N GLU A 437 6.49 -9.37 -0.32
CA GLU A 437 6.50 -9.10 1.11
C GLU A 437 7.94 -8.83 1.56
N ASN A 438 8.11 -7.73 2.28
CA ASN A 438 9.39 -7.30 2.82
C ASN A 438 9.55 -7.79 4.27
N ASP A 439 10.68 -8.36 4.60
CA ASP A 439 11.00 -8.81 5.96
C ASP A 439 11.41 -7.66 6.92
N GLY A 440 11.34 -6.41 6.46
CA GLY A 440 11.78 -5.22 7.20
C GLY A 440 13.30 -5.07 7.30
N ARG A 441 14.05 -5.84 6.51
CA ARG A 441 15.52 -5.79 6.42
C ARG A 441 15.99 -5.74 4.97
N GLY A 442 15.06 -5.50 4.03
CA GLY A 442 15.33 -5.48 2.59
C GLY A 442 15.44 -6.88 1.96
N GLY A 443 14.94 -7.91 2.61
CA GLY A 443 14.69 -9.24 2.04
C GLY A 443 13.25 -9.35 1.56
N PHE A 444 13.02 -9.96 0.37
CA PHE A 444 11.72 -10.01 -0.27
C PHE A 444 11.29 -11.44 -0.61
N ALA A 445 10.00 -11.74 -0.44
CA ALA A 445 9.37 -12.99 -0.86
C ALA A 445 8.16 -12.72 -1.76
N ASP A 446 8.03 -13.41 -2.90
CA ASP A 446 6.82 -13.34 -3.73
C ASP A 446 5.68 -14.10 -3.04
N VAL A 447 4.69 -13.38 -2.57
CA VAL A 447 3.56 -13.90 -1.81
C VAL A 447 2.23 -13.80 -2.54
N LEU A 448 2.22 -13.36 -3.81
CA LEU A 448 1.00 -13.09 -4.56
C LEU A 448 0.00 -14.26 -4.55
N ARG A 449 0.50 -15.50 -4.66
CA ARG A 449 -0.35 -16.70 -4.64
C ARG A 449 -1.08 -16.94 -3.33
N ASN A 450 -0.61 -16.28 -2.25
CA ASN A 450 -1.13 -16.40 -0.89
C ASN A 450 -1.86 -15.13 -0.45
N CYS A 451 -2.33 -14.33 -1.39
CA CYS A 451 -2.94 -13.03 -1.13
C CYS A 451 -4.45 -12.98 -1.48
N GLY A 452 -5.13 -14.11 -1.38
CA GLY A 452 -6.55 -14.18 -1.73
C GLY A 452 -6.79 -14.17 -3.24
N SER A 453 -7.77 -13.39 -3.68
CA SER A 453 -8.19 -13.32 -5.09
C SER A 453 -7.38 -12.34 -5.94
N LEU A 454 -6.26 -11.83 -5.46
CA LEU A 454 -5.42 -10.93 -6.24
C LEU A 454 -4.88 -11.62 -7.49
N ARG A 455 -5.18 -11.06 -8.67
CA ARG A 455 -4.88 -11.72 -9.94
C ARG A 455 -3.39 -11.81 -10.24
N LEU A 456 -2.96 -12.99 -10.68
CA LEU A 456 -1.63 -13.21 -11.22
C LEU A 456 -1.46 -12.59 -12.62
N LYS A 457 -2.53 -12.61 -13.45
CA LYS A 457 -2.49 -12.12 -14.83
C LYS A 457 -3.15 -10.76 -14.96
N CYS A 458 -2.50 -9.84 -15.68
CA CYS A 458 -3.10 -8.57 -16.07
C CYS A 458 -4.08 -8.80 -17.23
N PRO A 459 -5.29 -8.20 -17.21
CA PRO A 459 -6.22 -8.26 -18.35
C PRO A 459 -5.66 -7.54 -19.58
N THR A 460 -4.98 -6.39 -19.38
CA THR A 460 -4.23 -5.61 -20.37
C THR A 460 -3.04 -4.98 -19.67
N ARG A 461 -2.26 -4.17 -20.37
CA ARG A 461 -1.12 -3.46 -19.76
C ARG A 461 -1.62 -2.53 -18.64
N ALA A 462 -1.02 -2.63 -17.46
CA ALA A 462 -1.26 -1.68 -16.38
C ALA A 462 -0.63 -0.32 -16.72
N LEU A 463 -1.38 0.75 -16.49
CA LEU A 463 -0.95 2.14 -16.72
C LEU A 463 -0.78 2.92 -15.43
N ALA A 464 -1.49 2.52 -14.37
CA ALA A 464 -1.41 3.14 -13.06
C ALA A 464 -1.66 2.11 -11.95
N VAL A 465 -1.04 2.30 -10.82
CA VAL A 465 -1.29 1.53 -9.60
C VAL A 465 -1.16 2.44 -8.38
N ARG A 466 -2.03 2.23 -7.37
CA ARG A 466 -1.95 2.89 -6.07
C ARG A 466 -2.26 1.92 -4.95
N ALA A 467 -1.54 2.08 -3.85
CA ALA A 467 -1.88 1.48 -2.56
C ALA A 467 -2.54 2.57 -1.72
N MET A 468 -3.84 2.40 -1.40
CA MET A 468 -4.64 3.41 -0.71
C MET A 468 -5.75 2.74 0.10
N ASP A 469 -6.16 3.34 1.20
CA ASP A 469 -7.31 2.88 2.00
C ASP A 469 -8.56 3.66 1.60
N LEU A 470 -9.21 3.24 0.50
CA LEU A 470 -10.36 3.94 -0.05
C LEU A 470 -11.67 3.68 0.70
N ASN A 471 -11.78 2.57 1.39
CA ASN A 471 -12.97 2.25 2.18
C ASN A 471 -12.85 2.69 3.64
N HIS A 472 -11.72 3.31 4.02
CA HIS A 472 -11.40 3.81 5.36
C HIS A 472 -11.54 2.74 6.46
N ASP A 473 -11.10 1.51 6.17
CA ASP A 473 -11.13 0.41 7.12
C ASP A 473 -9.78 0.18 7.84
N GLY A 474 -8.76 0.96 7.49
CA GLY A 474 -7.43 0.90 8.06
C GLY A 474 -6.51 -0.14 7.42
N TRP A 475 -6.90 -0.74 6.28
CA TRP A 475 -6.06 -1.61 5.49
C TRP A 475 -5.79 -1.00 4.12
N LEU A 476 -4.55 -1.09 3.66
CA LEU A 476 -4.22 -0.61 2.32
C LEU A 476 -4.78 -1.55 1.27
N ASP A 477 -5.59 -0.99 0.39
CA ASP A 477 -6.15 -1.64 -0.78
C ASP A 477 -5.27 -1.42 -2.01
N LEU A 478 -5.59 -2.09 -3.10
CA LEU A 478 -4.92 -1.92 -4.38
C LEU A 478 -5.89 -1.43 -5.45
N ALA A 479 -5.51 -0.33 -6.09
CA ALA A 479 -6.18 0.24 -7.25
C ALA A 479 -5.28 0.06 -8.47
N VAL A 480 -5.77 -0.59 -9.53
CA VAL A 480 -5.01 -0.83 -10.75
C VAL A 480 -5.79 -0.33 -11.96
N GLY A 481 -5.21 0.64 -12.68
CA GLY A 481 -5.71 1.15 -13.94
C GLY A 481 -5.05 0.46 -15.11
N TYR A 482 -5.86 0.05 -16.07
CA TYR A 482 -5.43 -0.67 -17.25
C TYR A 482 -5.63 0.15 -18.52
N GLU A 483 -4.90 -0.20 -19.60
CA GLU A 483 -4.99 0.45 -20.91
C GLU A 483 -6.40 0.36 -21.52
N ALA A 484 -7.09 -0.73 -21.24
CA ALA A 484 -8.48 -0.95 -21.64
C ALA A 484 -9.25 -1.67 -20.53
N GLY A 485 -10.56 -1.41 -20.47
CA GLY A 485 -11.46 -1.99 -19.48
C GLY A 485 -11.75 -1.05 -18.33
N ASN A 486 -12.49 -1.57 -17.37
CA ASN A 486 -12.88 -0.82 -16.20
C ASN A 486 -11.78 -0.82 -15.14
N PHE A 487 -11.89 0.11 -14.23
CA PHE A 487 -11.05 0.24 -13.06
C PHE A 487 -11.18 -0.98 -12.16
N LEU A 488 -10.08 -1.64 -11.85
CA LEU A 488 -10.05 -2.77 -10.96
C LEU A 488 -9.56 -2.38 -9.59
N TYR A 489 -10.27 -2.86 -8.63
CA TYR A 489 -10.07 -2.58 -7.24
C TYR A 489 -10.05 -3.86 -6.42
N HIS A 490 -9.05 -4.00 -5.57
CA HIS A 490 -8.92 -5.14 -4.67
C HIS A 490 -8.90 -4.66 -3.22
N PHE A 491 -9.97 -4.96 -2.49
CA PHE A 491 -10.03 -4.67 -1.06
C PHE A 491 -9.16 -5.62 -0.27
N ASN A 492 -8.32 -5.08 0.60
CA ASN A 492 -7.57 -5.84 1.58
C ASN A 492 -8.46 -6.11 2.80
N ARG A 493 -8.87 -7.36 2.96
CA ARG A 493 -9.69 -7.84 4.09
C ARG A 493 -8.88 -8.08 5.35
N GLY A 494 -7.69 -7.52 5.43
CA GLY A 494 -6.75 -7.67 6.52
C GLY A 494 -5.61 -8.65 6.20
N PHE A 495 -4.41 -8.32 6.68
CA PHE A 495 -3.22 -9.16 6.59
C PHE A 495 -2.87 -9.60 5.17
N ARG A 496 -2.96 -8.67 4.19
CA ARG A 496 -2.79 -8.90 2.74
C ARG A 496 -3.68 -10.01 2.16
N THR A 497 -4.90 -10.11 2.66
CA THR A 497 -5.92 -10.98 2.10
C THR A 497 -6.85 -10.16 1.23
N PHE A 498 -6.56 -10.14 -0.06
CA PHE A 498 -7.37 -9.39 -1.01
C PHE A 498 -8.61 -10.18 -1.40
N GLY A 499 -9.75 -9.52 -1.32
CA GLY A 499 -11.02 -10.06 -1.77
C GLY A 499 -11.10 -10.17 -3.30
N GLU A 500 -12.24 -10.70 -3.76
CA GLU A 500 -12.54 -10.74 -5.18
C GLU A 500 -12.38 -9.35 -5.80
N GLU A 501 -11.86 -9.35 -7.01
CA GLU A 501 -11.77 -8.17 -7.85
C GLU A 501 -13.15 -7.53 -8.01
N ARG A 502 -13.21 -6.26 -7.71
CA ARG A 502 -14.41 -5.45 -7.95
C ARG A 502 -14.13 -4.46 -9.05
N GLU A 503 -14.98 -4.54 -10.06
CA GLU A 503 -15.08 -3.51 -11.05
C GLU A 503 -15.81 -2.32 -10.42
N VAL A 504 -15.10 -1.22 -10.20
CA VAL A 504 -15.75 0.01 -9.75
C VAL A 504 -16.41 0.65 -10.96
N ARG A 505 -17.73 0.60 -11.01
CA ARG A 505 -18.50 1.41 -11.94
C ARG A 505 -18.49 2.84 -11.42
N LEU A 506 -17.56 3.62 -11.94
CA LEU A 506 -17.51 5.04 -11.67
C LEU A 506 -18.72 5.71 -12.34
N PRO A 507 -19.51 6.51 -11.61
CA PRO A 507 -20.64 7.24 -12.20
C PRO A 507 -20.19 8.07 -13.40
N GLY A 508 -20.90 7.99 -14.53
CA GLY A 508 -20.59 8.76 -15.72
C GLY A 508 -19.37 8.29 -16.52
N ALA A 509 -18.64 7.29 -16.07
CA ALA A 509 -17.46 6.79 -16.79
C ALA A 509 -17.85 6.00 -18.03
N ASN A 510 -17.26 6.37 -19.15
CA ASN A 510 -17.21 5.50 -20.33
C ASN A 510 -16.20 4.36 -20.05
N PRO A 511 -16.42 3.10 -20.46
CA PRO A 511 -15.51 1.99 -20.24
C PRO A 511 -14.22 2.10 -21.07
N SER A 512 -13.47 3.17 -20.85
CA SER A 512 -12.14 3.38 -21.38
C SER A 512 -11.12 3.14 -20.27
N GLY A 513 -9.93 2.68 -20.62
CA GLY A 513 -8.86 2.44 -19.64
C GLY A 513 -8.51 3.68 -18.80
N GLN A 514 -7.81 3.46 -17.70
CA GLN A 514 -7.39 4.50 -16.77
C GLN A 514 -5.89 4.70 -16.86
N ARG A 515 -5.45 5.92 -17.12
CA ARG A 515 -4.06 6.28 -17.37
C ARG A 515 -3.32 6.67 -16.09
N ALA A 516 -3.98 7.37 -15.18
CA ALA A 516 -3.39 7.86 -13.95
C ALA A 516 -4.45 8.07 -12.87
N PHE A 517 -4.01 8.00 -11.61
CA PHE A 517 -4.77 8.26 -10.41
C PHE A 517 -4.05 9.27 -9.54
N ALA A 518 -4.81 10.12 -8.85
CA ALA A 518 -4.33 10.90 -7.72
C ALA A 518 -5.33 10.81 -6.58
N GLU A 519 -4.83 10.74 -5.37
CA GLU A 519 -5.62 10.68 -4.15
C GLU A 519 -5.34 11.89 -3.28
N ALA A 520 -6.37 12.51 -2.78
CA ALA A 520 -6.30 13.58 -1.79
C ALA A 520 -7.70 13.88 -1.27
N ASP A 521 -7.75 14.58 -0.17
CA ASP A 521 -8.96 15.21 0.35
C ASP A 521 -9.15 16.55 -0.40
N PHE A 522 -9.82 16.50 -1.57
CA PHE A 522 -9.97 17.66 -2.44
C PHE A 522 -11.05 18.63 -1.95
N ASN A 523 -12.10 18.13 -1.30
CA ASN A 523 -13.20 18.94 -0.75
C ASN A 523 -12.98 19.32 0.72
N GLN A 524 -11.89 18.85 1.35
CA GLN A 524 -11.51 19.11 2.74
C GLN A 524 -12.53 18.60 3.77
N ASP A 525 -13.23 17.51 3.45
CA ASP A 525 -14.16 16.85 4.35
C ASP A 525 -13.51 15.80 5.28
N GLY A 526 -12.24 15.52 5.07
CA GLY A 526 -11.45 14.56 5.85
C GLY A 526 -11.37 13.16 5.24
N SER A 527 -12.04 12.91 4.13
CA SER A 527 -11.95 11.67 3.38
C SER A 527 -10.95 11.77 2.23
N LEU A 528 -10.37 10.65 1.83
CA LEU A 528 -9.58 10.58 0.60
C LEU A 528 -10.51 10.44 -0.60
N ASP A 529 -10.43 11.40 -1.50
CA ASP A 529 -11.09 11.39 -2.80
C ASP A 529 -10.16 10.81 -3.86
N LEU A 530 -10.73 10.45 -5.00
CA LEU A 530 -9.99 9.86 -6.12
C LEU A 530 -10.19 10.67 -7.41
N ALA A 531 -9.10 11.25 -7.92
CA ALA A 531 -9.06 11.77 -9.27
C ALA A 531 -8.61 10.70 -10.26
N VAL A 532 -9.31 10.55 -11.37
CA VAL A 532 -9.04 9.54 -12.41
C VAL A 532 -8.87 10.23 -13.76
N LEU A 533 -7.73 10.01 -14.41
CA LEU A 533 -7.49 10.39 -15.79
C LEU A 533 -7.71 9.17 -16.68
N PHE A 534 -8.70 9.25 -17.54
CA PHE A 534 -9.04 8.20 -18.50
C PHE A 534 -8.13 8.24 -19.74
N THR A 535 -8.00 7.12 -20.44
CA THR A 535 -7.14 7.01 -21.65
C THR A 535 -7.61 7.91 -22.80
N HIS A 536 -8.89 8.27 -22.84
CA HIS A 536 -9.44 9.22 -23.80
C HIS A 536 -9.29 10.69 -23.39
N GLY A 537 -8.56 10.96 -22.30
CA GLY A 537 -8.20 12.29 -21.83
C GLY A 537 -9.18 12.96 -20.88
N GLU A 538 -10.33 12.37 -20.58
CA GLU A 538 -11.24 12.91 -19.56
C GLU A 538 -10.62 12.77 -18.17
N LEU A 539 -10.75 13.84 -17.37
CA LEU A 539 -10.30 13.92 -15.99
C LEU A 539 -11.51 14.15 -15.09
N THR A 540 -11.75 13.23 -14.15
CA THR A 540 -12.89 13.26 -13.24
C THR A 540 -12.43 13.02 -11.81
N CYS A 541 -12.93 13.79 -10.85
CA CYS A 541 -12.77 13.59 -9.43
C CYS A 541 -14.02 12.92 -8.85
N TYR A 542 -13.83 11.88 -8.03
CA TYR A 542 -14.88 11.15 -7.32
C TYR A 542 -14.71 11.40 -5.82
N TYR A 543 -15.74 11.95 -5.21
CA TYR A 543 -15.75 12.31 -3.79
C TYR A 543 -16.25 11.16 -2.94
N ASN A 544 -15.53 10.83 -1.87
CA ASN A 544 -15.84 9.75 -0.94
C ASN A 544 -16.82 10.22 0.15
N ASP A 545 -17.67 9.34 0.67
CA ASP A 545 -18.71 9.67 1.67
C ASP A 545 -18.31 9.39 3.13
N ARG A 546 -17.02 9.20 3.40
CA ARG A 546 -16.53 8.76 4.72
C ARG A 546 -15.90 9.88 5.55
N ALA A 547 -16.48 11.07 5.51
CA ALA A 547 -15.97 12.30 6.11
C ALA A 547 -15.58 12.24 7.61
N ASP A 548 -16.21 11.36 8.40
CA ASP A 548 -15.98 11.28 9.84
C ASP A 548 -14.98 10.18 10.25
N SER A 549 -14.29 9.55 9.31
CA SER A 549 -13.34 8.50 9.66
C SER A 549 -12.14 9.06 10.42
N PRO A 550 -11.82 8.48 11.60
CA PRO A 550 -10.62 8.88 12.33
C PRO A 550 -9.37 8.61 11.49
N GLY A 551 -8.44 9.55 11.46
CA GLY A 551 -7.23 9.39 10.68
C GLY A 551 -6.07 10.28 11.14
N LEU A 552 -4.89 9.98 10.63
CA LEU A 552 -3.68 10.78 10.78
C LEU A 552 -3.22 11.24 9.41
N ARG A 553 -2.90 12.52 9.30
CA ARG A 553 -2.18 13.09 8.16
C ARG A 553 -0.76 13.38 8.62
N LEU A 554 0.20 12.54 8.20
CA LEU A 554 1.59 12.63 8.63
C LEU A 554 2.38 13.51 7.67
N ARG A 555 3.19 14.40 8.24
CA ARG A 555 4.06 15.31 7.50
C ARG A 555 5.49 15.28 8.01
N LEU A 556 6.44 15.50 7.13
CA LEU A 556 7.83 15.73 7.52
C LEU A 556 8.03 17.15 8.04
N PRO A 557 8.96 17.35 8.98
CA PRO A 557 9.38 18.69 9.39
C PRO A 557 10.07 19.41 8.22
N ARG A 558 10.05 20.75 8.26
CA ARG A 558 10.73 21.56 7.25
C ARG A 558 12.21 21.19 7.13
N GLY A 559 12.70 21.10 5.91
CA GLY A 559 14.09 20.78 5.60
C GLY A 559 14.45 19.30 5.74
N VAL A 560 13.52 18.44 6.09
CA VAL A 560 13.70 16.98 5.99
C VAL A 560 13.25 16.52 4.61
N THR A 561 14.15 15.88 3.89
CA THR A 561 13.95 15.42 2.52
C THR A 561 14.04 13.90 2.43
N GLY A 562 13.30 13.34 1.50
CA GLY A 562 13.26 11.91 1.23
C GLY A 562 12.12 11.20 1.95
N PRO A 563 11.75 10.02 1.50
CA PRO A 563 10.73 9.25 2.16
C PRO A 563 11.20 8.79 3.55
N VAL A 564 10.32 8.92 4.54
CA VAL A 564 10.50 8.44 5.91
C VAL A 564 9.40 7.44 6.22
N THR A 565 9.75 6.25 6.66
CA THR A 565 8.77 5.25 7.05
C THR A 565 8.24 5.55 8.44
N ALA A 566 6.93 5.78 8.54
CA ALA A 566 6.20 5.96 9.80
C ALA A 566 5.29 4.76 10.05
N ARG A 567 5.41 4.17 11.24
CA ARG A 567 4.64 3.02 11.72
C ARG A 567 3.70 3.47 12.83
N CYS A 568 2.40 3.20 12.67
CA CYS A 568 1.36 3.66 13.58
C CYS A 568 0.69 2.49 14.30
N TRP A 569 0.48 2.61 15.61
CA TRP A 569 -0.24 1.63 16.44
C TRP A 569 -1.36 2.32 17.20
N LEU A 570 -2.59 1.87 17.01
CA LEU A 570 -3.74 2.34 17.80
C LEU A 570 -3.62 1.93 19.27
N ARG A 571 -2.95 0.81 19.55
CA ARG A 571 -2.68 0.33 20.89
C ARG A 571 -1.29 -0.31 20.90
N PRO A 572 -0.28 0.32 21.50
CA PRO A 572 1.13 -0.08 21.36
C PRO A 572 1.47 -1.48 21.92
N ARG A 573 0.54 -2.13 22.62
CA ARG A 573 0.71 -3.51 23.11
C ARG A 573 0.48 -4.58 22.06
N TYR A 574 -0.04 -4.21 20.87
CA TYR A 574 -0.27 -5.15 19.79
C TYR A 574 0.96 -5.22 18.88
N PRO A 575 1.34 -6.43 18.45
CA PRO A 575 2.49 -6.62 17.56
C PRO A 575 2.23 -6.13 16.13
N MET A 576 1.03 -5.57 15.87
CA MET A 576 0.60 -5.16 14.55
C MET A 576 0.45 -3.66 14.44
N CYS A 577 1.01 -3.11 13.38
CA CYS A 577 0.79 -1.73 13.01
C CYS A 577 -0.67 -1.49 12.62
N THR A 578 -1.24 -0.37 13.01
CA THR A 578 -2.49 0.13 12.44
C THR A 578 -2.29 0.53 10.99
N GLY A 579 -1.11 1.02 10.66
CA GLY A 579 -0.68 1.33 9.31
C GLY A 579 0.80 1.72 9.28
N THR A 580 1.46 1.41 8.19
CA THR A 580 2.84 1.84 7.90
C THR A 580 2.83 2.59 6.58
N VAL A 581 3.30 3.81 6.57
CA VAL A 581 3.31 4.66 5.38
C VAL A 581 4.68 5.27 5.13
N SER A 582 4.98 5.49 3.87
CA SER A 582 6.12 6.28 3.44
C SER A 582 5.71 7.75 3.40
N VAL A 583 6.24 8.55 4.31
CA VAL A 583 5.94 9.99 4.38
C VAL A 583 6.94 10.74 3.53
N THR A 584 6.45 11.41 2.48
CA THR A 584 7.24 12.28 1.62
C THR A 584 7.01 13.74 1.99
N GLY A 585 8.00 14.61 1.72
CA GLY A 585 7.93 16.00 2.18
C GLY A 585 6.84 16.85 1.51
N HIS A 586 6.20 16.38 0.44
CA HIS A 586 5.47 17.25 -0.48
C HIS A 586 4.12 16.76 -0.98
N SER A 587 3.74 15.52 -0.68
CA SER A 587 2.36 15.09 -0.92
C SER A 587 1.43 15.79 0.09
N PRO A 588 0.11 15.83 -0.13
CA PRO A 588 -0.86 16.43 0.82
C PRO A 588 -0.79 15.85 2.25
N GLY A 589 0.22 15.09 2.54
CA GLY A 589 0.47 14.30 3.73
C GLY A 589 0.14 12.83 3.46
N SER A 590 0.95 11.95 4.03
CA SER A 590 0.63 10.52 4.01
C SER A 590 -0.49 10.26 4.99
N TYR A 591 -1.56 9.63 4.52
CA TYR A 591 -2.75 9.39 5.31
C TYR A 591 -2.73 7.98 5.92
N VAL A 592 -3.10 7.88 7.19
CA VAL A 592 -3.29 6.61 7.90
C VAL A 592 -4.67 6.62 8.53
N THR A 593 -5.55 5.76 8.07
CA THR A 593 -6.86 5.58 8.71
C THR A 593 -6.67 4.88 10.06
N VAL A 594 -7.32 5.43 11.08
CA VAL A 594 -7.38 4.86 12.42
C VAL A 594 -8.77 4.25 12.59
N ARG A 595 -8.83 2.94 12.81
CA ARG A 595 -10.10 2.17 12.83
C ARG A 595 -11.11 2.61 13.89
N SER A 596 -10.66 3.30 14.92
CA SER A 596 -11.52 3.87 15.97
C SER A 596 -10.82 5.03 16.65
N PRO A 597 -11.55 5.99 17.21
CA PRO A 597 -10.95 7.02 18.04
C PRO A 597 -10.12 6.44 19.18
N GLY A 598 -8.99 7.07 19.49
CA GLY A 598 -8.12 6.60 20.56
C GLY A 598 -6.72 7.21 20.51
N GLU A 599 -5.85 6.67 21.35
CA GLU A 599 -4.45 7.04 21.39
C GLU A 599 -3.66 6.23 20.36
N VAL A 600 -2.94 6.93 19.48
CA VAL A 600 -2.10 6.34 18.45
C VAL A 600 -0.63 6.64 18.75
N THR A 601 0.17 5.60 18.81
CA THR A 601 1.63 5.69 18.90
C THR A 601 2.23 5.62 17.51
N ILE A 602 3.06 6.60 17.17
CA ILE A 602 3.75 6.71 15.88
C ILE A 602 5.24 6.51 16.13
N ARG A 603 5.86 5.54 15.45
CA ARG A 603 7.32 5.34 15.47
C ARG A 603 7.89 5.63 14.09
N TYR A 604 8.97 6.38 14.06
CA TYR A 604 9.64 6.78 12.84
C TYR A 604 11.11 7.09 13.12
N ARG A 605 11.91 7.10 12.07
CA ARG A 605 13.30 7.51 12.15
C ARG A 605 13.57 8.55 11.07
N LEU A 606 13.89 9.77 11.51
CA LEU A 606 14.36 10.80 10.60
C LEU A 606 15.80 10.49 10.17
N PRO A 607 16.23 10.88 8.95
CA PRO A 607 17.56 10.58 8.44
C PRO A 607 18.68 10.98 9.40
N GLY A 608 19.52 10.03 9.78
CA GLY A 608 20.64 10.25 10.71
C GLY A 608 20.26 10.47 12.17
N LYS A 609 19.00 10.24 12.55
CA LYS A 609 18.51 10.39 13.94
C LYS A 609 18.13 9.03 14.54
N PRO A 610 18.13 8.88 15.86
CA PRO A 610 17.58 7.70 16.50
C PRO A 610 16.08 7.57 16.26
N GLU A 611 15.53 6.37 16.45
CA GLU A 611 14.09 6.15 16.35
C GLU A 611 13.35 7.05 17.35
N GLN A 612 12.33 7.72 16.85
CA GLN A 612 11.45 8.59 17.63
C GLN A 612 10.11 7.89 17.87
N THR A 613 9.47 8.24 18.97
CA THR A 613 8.12 7.81 19.30
C THR A 613 7.30 9.03 19.68
N GLN A 614 6.17 9.20 19.02
CA GLN A 614 5.21 10.26 19.30
C GLN A 614 3.84 9.63 19.54
N THR A 615 3.12 10.12 20.56
CA THR A 615 1.77 9.64 20.87
C THR A 615 0.79 10.78 20.66
N VAL A 616 -0.30 10.49 19.95
CA VAL A 616 -1.35 11.47 19.66
C VAL A 616 -2.72 10.88 19.89
N THR A 617 -3.64 11.66 20.41
CA THR A 617 -5.06 11.28 20.52
C THR A 617 -5.77 11.67 19.23
N VAL A 618 -6.43 10.71 18.60
CA VAL A 618 -7.27 10.88 17.41
C VAL A 618 -8.73 10.79 17.85
N ALA A 619 -9.51 11.81 17.50
CA ALA A 619 -10.96 11.84 17.67
C ALA A 619 -11.66 11.47 16.34
N SER A 620 -12.84 11.98 16.10
CA SER A 620 -13.48 11.93 14.78
C SER A 620 -12.75 12.85 13.80
N GLY A 621 -12.58 12.39 12.58
CA GLY A 621 -11.91 13.13 11.49
C GLY A 621 -10.37 13.06 11.53
N PRO A 622 -9.69 13.57 10.49
CA PRO A 622 -8.25 13.49 10.37
C PRO A 622 -7.52 14.49 11.27
N LYS A 623 -6.41 14.04 11.86
CA LYS A 623 -5.50 14.88 12.65
C LYS A 623 -4.17 15.03 11.94
N GLU A 624 -3.74 16.27 11.70
CA GLU A 624 -2.41 16.53 11.17
C GLU A 624 -1.33 16.36 12.25
N VAL A 625 -0.26 15.66 11.91
CA VAL A 625 0.88 15.38 12.79
C VAL A 625 2.18 15.63 12.04
N ILE A 626 3.01 16.51 12.56
CA ILE A 626 4.37 16.74 12.06
C ILE A 626 5.32 15.80 12.82
N LEU A 627 6.06 14.97 12.08
CA LEU A 627 7.07 14.07 12.64
C LEU A 627 8.27 14.91 13.08
N SER A 628 8.48 15.11 14.38
CA SER A 628 9.51 16.03 14.93
C SER A 628 10.65 15.30 15.65
N GLU A 629 11.82 15.92 15.78
CA GLU A 629 12.97 15.37 16.53
C GLU A 629 12.73 15.28 18.05
N LYS A 630 11.76 16.00 18.58
CA LYS A 630 11.32 15.92 19.97
C LYS A 630 9.86 15.51 19.94
N GLY A 631 9.54 14.36 20.53
CA GLY A 631 8.16 14.03 20.84
C GLY A 631 7.55 15.23 21.59
N THR A 632 6.92 16.12 20.87
CA THR A 632 6.19 17.24 21.48
C THR A 632 4.91 16.70 22.06
N GLU A 633 4.72 16.99 23.32
CA GLU A 633 3.52 16.80 24.12
C GLU A 633 2.24 17.28 23.42
#